data_d37b944907fb9d9c81024ea15780ebfe
#
_entry.id   d37b944907fb9d9c81024ea15780ebfe
#
_cell.length_a   1.000
_cell.length_b   1.000
_cell.length_c   1.000
_cell.angle_alpha   90.00
_cell.angle_beta   90.00
_cell.angle_gamma   90.00
#
_symmetry.space_group_name_H-M   'P 1'
#
loop_
_entity.id
_entity.type
_entity.pdbx_description
1 polymer ?
#
loop_
_entity_poly.entity_id
_entity_poly.type
_entity_poly.pdbx_seq_one_letter_code
_entity_poly.pdbx_strand_id
1 'polypeptide(L)'
;MNLNYNVGLGNGRGQVISRGGDIGDINNNRAWLLNLFVKPDHPYGLQVGGSVYRDELNPLSGVVAREWIQSGHIVWQKETPEFLAEFANVRHELRGGGTFNSQAFYVQTAYRLPWFNKWKPYYRFEQIHVPRSDAIFRSVVPTFSGSTAGIRYDFASFAAFKLEYRNYMRRDLPTINGVFSQTSFTF
;
A
#
# COMPACT_ATOMS: atom_id res chain seq x y z
N MET A 1 19.14 -16.60 8.81
CA MET A 1 18.50 -15.73 7.79
C MET A 1 17.48 -16.52 7.00
N ASN A 2 16.23 -16.11 6.96
CA ASN A 2 15.16 -16.77 6.21
C ASN A 2 14.83 -15.96 4.95
N LEU A 3 15.03 -16.59 3.78
CA LEU A 3 14.58 -16.07 2.49
C LEU A 3 13.24 -16.71 2.13
N ASN A 4 12.27 -15.89 1.74
CA ASN A 4 10.94 -16.33 1.32
C ASN A 4 10.66 -15.76 -0.07
N TYR A 5 9.94 -16.54 -0.88
CA TYR A 5 9.48 -16.08 -2.19
C TYR A 5 8.09 -16.60 -2.50
N ASN A 6 7.36 -15.84 -3.30
CA ASN A 6 6.09 -16.24 -3.87
C ASN A 6 6.11 -15.93 -5.37
N VAL A 7 5.63 -16.86 -6.16
CA VAL A 7 5.43 -16.72 -7.60
C VAL A 7 3.97 -16.99 -7.89
N GLY A 8 3.35 -16.10 -8.66
CA GLY A 8 1.96 -16.23 -9.07
C GLY A 8 1.79 -16.07 -10.57
N LEU A 9 0.87 -16.84 -11.14
CA LEU A 9 0.40 -16.72 -12.53
C LEU A 9 -1.12 -16.72 -12.52
N GLY A 10 -1.75 -15.89 -13.35
CA GLY A 10 -3.21 -15.79 -13.41
C GLY A 10 -3.69 -15.01 -14.63
N ASN A 11 -5.00 -14.85 -14.74
CA ASN A 11 -5.63 -14.11 -15.83
C ASN A 11 -5.55 -12.58 -15.66
N GLY A 12 -5.03 -12.11 -14.49
CA GLY A 12 -4.91 -10.69 -14.21
C GLY A 12 -6.19 -10.03 -13.70
N ARG A 13 -6.28 -8.72 -13.91
CA ARG A 13 -7.44 -7.92 -13.52
C ARG A 13 -8.41 -7.77 -14.69
N GLY A 14 -9.71 -7.85 -14.39
CA GLY A 14 -10.75 -7.65 -15.34
C GLY A 14 -10.97 -6.17 -15.73
N GLN A 15 -12.07 -5.90 -16.43
CA GLN A 15 -12.43 -4.57 -16.96
C GLN A 15 -12.61 -3.51 -15.85
N VAL A 16 -12.95 -3.92 -14.63
CA VAL A 16 -13.07 -3.02 -13.48
C VAL A 16 -11.78 -3.10 -12.67
N ILE A 17 -10.92 -2.09 -12.84
CA ILE A 17 -9.56 -2.05 -12.26
C ILE A 17 -9.55 -2.18 -10.73
N SER A 18 -10.59 -1.69 -10.05
CA SER A 18 -10.73 -1.76 -8.59
C SER A 18 -11.13 -3.14 -8.06
N ARG A 19 -11.47 -4.09 -8.94
CA ARG A 19 -11.80 -5.46 -8.56
C ARG A 19 -10.68 -6.40 -8.94
N GLY A 20 -10.31 -7.30 -8.02
CA GLY A 20 -9.34 -8.36 -8.29
C GLY A 20 -9.95 -9.46 -9.14
N GLY A 21 -9.10 -10.04 -10.00
CA GLY A 21 -9.42 -11.21 -10.81
C GLY A 21 -10.17 -10.91 -12.11
N ASP A 22 -9.85 -11.66 -13.14
CA ASP A 22 -10.56 -11.71 -14.41
C ASP A 22 -11.20 -13.09 -14.59
N ILE A 23 -12.50 -13.19 -14.30
CA ILE A 23 -13.25 -14.45 -14.42
C ILE A 23 -13.46 -14.82 -15.89
N GLY A 24 -13.52 -13.82 -16.77
CA GLY A 24 -13.84 -14.01 -18.17
C GLY A 24 -12.65 -14.27 -19.10
N ASP A 25 -11.41 -14.12 -18.60
CA ASP A 25 -10.18 -14.20 -19.42
C ASP A 25 -10.33 -13.38 -20.72
N ILE A 26 -10.68 -12.10 -20.55
CA ILE A 26 -11.07 -11.19 -21.65
C ILE A 26 -9.91 -10.81 -22.58
N ASN A 27 -8.69 -11.18 -22.25
CA ASN A 27 -7.49 -10.99 -23.07
C ASN A 27 -6.60 -12.22 -23.04
N ASN A 28 -5.72 -12.38 -24.01
CA ASN A 28 -4.77 -13.49 -24.08
C ASN A 28 -3.49 -13.24 -23.27
N ASN A 29 -3.47 -12.23 -22.40
CA ASN A 29 -2.35 -11.93 -21.54
C ASN A 29 -2.44 -12.73 -20.25
N ARG A 30 -1.28 -13.11 -19.70
CA ARG A 30 -1.19 -13.71 -18.37
C ARG A 30 -0.48 -12.73 -17.45
N ALA A 31 -1.12 -12.45 -16.32
CA ALA A 31 -0.49 -11.72 -15.24
C ALA A 31 0.47 -12.62 -14.49
N TRP A 32 1.56 -12.05 -14.02
CA TRP A 32 2.49 -12.75 -13.15
C TRP A 32 2.98 -11.85 -12.01
N LEU A 33 3.31 -12.49 -10.92
CA LEU A 33 3.82 -11.89 -9.69
C LEU A 33 5.09 -12.61 -9.25
N LEU A 34 6.09 -11.85 -8.89
CA LEU A 34 7.23 -12.31 -8.10
C LEU A 34 7.33 -11.46 -6.84
N ASN A 35 7.37 -12.08 -5.69
CA ASN A 35 7.62 -11.44 -4.41
C ASN A 35 8.78 -12.14 -3.71
N LEU A 36 9.73 -11.36 -3.19
CA LEU A 36 10.86 -11.82 -2.41
C LEU A 36 10.94 -11.03 -1.11
N PHE A 37 11.18 -11.72 0.01
CA PHE A 37 11.49 -11.04 1.25
C PHE A 37 12.43 -11.83 2.14
N VAL A 38 13.21 -11.11 2.92
CA VAL A 38 14.22 -11.64 3.83
C VAL A 38 13.88 -11.25 5.26
N LYS A 39 14.00 -12.22 6.15
CA LYS A 39 13.98 -12.01 7.60
C LYS A 39 15.37 -12.39 8.14
N PRO A 40 16.26 -11.40 8.38
CA PRO A 40 17.56 -11.68 8.96
C PRO A 40 17.41 -12.10 10.44
N ASP A 41 18.37 -12.90 10.92
CA ASP A 41 18.41 -13.28 12.33
C ASP A 41 18.73 -12.06 13.23
N HIS A 42 19.51 -11.13 12.69
CA HIS A 42 19.84 -9.85 13.31
C HIS A 42 19.68 -8.69 12.32
N PRO A 43 19.03 -7.57 12.71
CA PRO A 43 18.28 -7.38 13.96
C PRO A 43 16.97 -8.18 13.96
N TYR A 44 16.65 -8.80 15.08
CA TYR A 44 15.43 -9.58 15.25
C TYR A 44 14.17 -8.73 14.98
N GLY A 45 13.20 -9.33 14.26
CA GLY A 45 11.93 -8.66 13.91
C GLY A 45 12.00 -7.78 12.67
N LEU A 46 13.16 -7.71 11.98
CA LEU A 46 13.28 -7.03 10.69
C LEU A 46 12.82 -7.94 9.55
N GLN A 47 12.07 -7.35 8.64
CA GLN A 47 11.74 -7.91 7.31
C GLN A 47 11.98 -6.85 6.26
N VAL A 48 12.66 -7.24 5.18
CA VAL A 48 12.87 -6.39 3.99
C VAL A 48 12.47 -7.20 2.77
N GLY A 49 11.73 -6.60 1.88
CA GLY A 49 11.30 -7.30 0.67
C GLY A 49 10.84 -6.37 -0.44
N GLY A 50 10.49 -7.00 -1.56
CA GLY A 50 9.95 -6.31 -2.71
C GLY A 50 9.20 -7.25 -3.62
N SER A 51 8.39 -6.68 -4.48
CA SER A 51 7.63 -7.43 -5.47
C SER A 51 7.61 -6.75 -6.83
N VAL A 52 7.42 -7.56 -7.85
CA VAL A 52 7.11 -7.12 -9.21
C VAL A 52 5.87 -7.86 -9.68
N TYR A 53 4.91 -7.12 -10.18
CA TYR A 53 3.71 -7.64 -10.82
C TYR A 53 3.59 -7.06 -12.21
N ARG A 54 3.18 -7.86 -13.19
CA ARG A 54 2.89 -7.45 -14.56
C ARG A 54 1.54 -7.95 -15.00
N ASP A 55 0.80 -7.06 -15.68
CA ASP A 55 -0.51 -7.36 -16.24
C ASP A 55 -0.77 -6.55 -17.52
N GLU A 56 -1.82 -6.89 -18.28
CA GLU A 56 -2.39 -6.06 -19.33
C GLU A 56 -3.82 -5.70 -18.95
N LEU A 57 -4.08 -4.41 -18.84
CA LEU A 57 -5.37 -3.86 -18.46
C LEU A 57 -6.19 -3.54 -19.70
N ASN A 58 -7.44 -4.02 -19.72
CA ASN A 58 -8.45 -3.71 -20.75
C ASN A 58 -9.70 -3.13 -20.08
N PRO A 59 -9.61 -1.91 -19.49
CA PRO A 59 -10.74 -1.32 -18.79
C PRO A 59 -11.90 -0.96 -19.74
N LEU A 60 -13.10 -0.82 -19.17
CA LEU A 60 -14.29 -0.39 -19.89
C LEU A 60 -14.13 0.93 -20.66
N SER A 61 -13.19 1.77 -20.27
CA SER A 61 -12.84 3.01 -20.99
C SER A 61 -12.21 2.77 -22.36
N GLY A 62 -11.84 1.53 -22.69
CA GLY A 62 -11.18 1.16 -23.95
C GLY A 62 -9.69 1.51 -24.03
N VAL A 63 -9.12 2.06 -22.98
CA VAL A 63 -7.69 2.41 -22.91
C VAL A 63 -6.87 1.20 -22.48
N VAL A 64 -6.33 0.47 -23.45
CA VAL A 64 -5.49 -0.70 -23.16
C VAL A 64 -4.11 -0.25 -22.68
N ALA A 65 -3.65 -0.83 -21.57
CA ALA A 65 -2.35 -0.51 -20.99
C ALA A 65 -1.63 -1.76 -20.48
N ARG A 66 -0.33 -1.85 -20.72
CA ARG A 66 0.53 -2.75 -19.96
C ARG A 66 0.86 -2.09 -18.62
N GLU A 67 0.61 -2.82 -17.56
CA GLU A 67 0.90 -2.39 -16.20
C GLU A 67 2.07 -3.16 -15.61
N TRP A 68 2.96 -2.41 -14.95
CA TRP A 68 4.00 -2.93 -14.09
C TRP A 68 3.83 -2.33 -12.70
N ILE A 69 3.75 -3.15 -11.67
CA ILE A 69 3.77 -2.72 -10.29
C ILE A 69 5.07 -3.21 -9.67
N GLN A 70 5.85 -2.28 -9.13
CA GLN A 70 7.06 -2.56 -8.39
C GLN A 70 6.86 -2.05 -6.96
N SER A 71 7.13 -2.88 -5.97
CA SER A 71 7.06 -2.44 -4.58
C SER A 71 8.27 -2.86 -3.77
N GLY A 72 8.53 -2.11 -2.71
CA GLY A 72 9.52 -2.44 -1.72
C GLY A 72 9.00 -2.12 -0.32
N HIS A 73 9.37 -2.92 0.67
CA HIS A 73 8.96 -2.70 2.05
C HIS A 73 10.07 -2.99 3.04
N ILE A 74 10.02 -2.28 4.15
CA ILE A 74 10.80 -2.52 5.36
C ILE A 74 9.83 -2.56 6.53
N VAL A 75 9.87 -3.64 7.30
CA VAL A 75 9.04 -3.83 8.48
C VAL A 75 9.93 -4.24 9.65
N TRP A 76 9.92 -3.47 10.72
CA TRP A 76 10.61 -3.80 11.96
C TRP A 76 9.63 -3.78 13.12
N GLN A 77 9.23 -4.98 13.56
CA GLN A 77 8.14 -5.20 14.52
C GLN A 77 8.62 -5.40 15.96
N LYS A 78 9.55 -4.60 16.43
CA LYS A 78 9.98 -4.70 17.85
C LYS A 78 9.09 -3.96 18.83
N GLU A 79 8.14 -3.15 18.36
CA GLU A 79 7.27 -2.29 19.17
C GLU A 79 7.98 -1.19 20.00
N THR A 80 9.31 -1.29 20.19
CA THR A 80 10.14 -0.37 20.97
C THR A 80 11.50 -0.08 20.31
N PRO A 81 11.55 0.56 19.14
CA PRO A 81 10.47 1.09 18.27
C PRO A 81 9.91 0.06 17.27
N GLU A 82 8.75 0.36 16.74
CA GLU A 82 8.21 -0.23 15.50
C GLU A 82 8.47 0.73 14.34
N PHE A 83 8.90 0.19 13.21
CA PHE A 83 9.10 0.96 11.98
C PHE A 83 8.53 0.21 10.79
N LEU A 84 7.72 0.91 10.00
CA LEU A 84 7.11 0.40 8.77
C LEU A 84 7.37 1.40 7.65
N ALA A 85 7.85 0.94 6.51
CA ALA A 85 7.94 1.74 5.30
C ALA A 85 7.59 0.89 4.09
N GLU A 86 6.85 1.45 3.17
CA GLU A 86 6.48 0.81 1.92
C GLU A 86 6.50 1.84 0.79
N PHE A 87 6.98 1.41 -0.36
CA PHE A 87 6.97 2.16 -1.61
C PHE A 87 6.37 1.30 -2.70
N ALA A 88 5.56 1.90 -3.57
CA ALA A 88 5.05 1.29 -4.78
C ALA A 88 5.19 2.25 -5.97
N ASN A 89 5.59 1.72 -7.11
CA ASN A 89 5.57 2.40 -8.41
C ASN A 89 4.72 1.59 -9.36
N VAL A 90 3.69 2.22 -9.92
CA VAL A 90 2.82 1.64 -10.94
C VAL A 90 3.10 2.35 -12.26
N ARG A 91 3.61 1.60 -13.22
CA ARG A 91 3.91 2.08 -14.56
C ARG A 91 2.86 1.58 -15.54
N HIS A 92 2.19 2.50 -16.21
CA HIS A 92 1.29 2.24 -17.32
C HIS A 92 1.93 2.59 -18.66
N GLU A 93 1.99 1.63 -19.56
CA GLU A 93 2.41 1.80 -20.96
C GLU A 93 1.17 1.65 -21.84
N LEU A 94 0.64 2.77 -22.35
CA LEU A 94 -0.56 2.78 -23.16
C LEU A 94 -0.29 2.23 -24.56
N ARG A 95 -1.17 1.40 -25.09
CA ARG A 95 -1.06 0.84 -26.45
C ARG A 95 -1.07 1.92 -27.53
N GLY A 96 -1.70 3.06 -27.30
CA GLY A 96 -1.70 4.23 -28.20
C GLY A 96 -0.51 5.17 -28.04
N GLY A 97 0.45 4.83 -27.18
CA GLY A 97 1.63 5.65 -26.83
C GLY A 97 1.47 6.40 -25.52
N GLY A 98 2.59 6.68 -24.89
CA GLY A 98 2.69 7.30 -23.57
C GLY A 98 2.96 6.29 -22.46
N THR A 99 3.84 6.70 -21.55
CA THR A 99 4.21 5.96 -20.36
C THR A 99 4.06 6.86 -19.15
N PHE A 100 3.40 6.36 -18.11
CA PHE A 100 3.11 7.11 -16.89
C PHE A 100 3.52 6.29 -15.68
N ASN A 101 4.10 6.97 -14.69
CA ASN A 101 4.47 6.36 -13.42
C ASN A 101 3.67 7.02 -12.30
N SER A 102 2.86 6.22 -11.62
CA SER A 102 2.14 6.59 -10.42
C SER A 102 2.85 6.01 -9.23
N GLN A 103 3.14 6.84 -8.22
CA GLN A 103 3.96 6.46 -7.08
C GLN A 103 3.21 6.65 -5.78
N ALA A 104 3.42 5.71 -4.86
CA ALA A 104 2.90 5.78 -3.51
C ALA A 104 3.98 5.35 -2.52
N PHE A 105 4.02 5.99 -1.37
CA PHE A 105 4.81 5.51 -0.24
C PHE A 105 4.20 5.93 1.08
N TYR A 106 4.52 5.18 2.11
CA TYR A 106 4.32 5.61 3.48
C TYR A 106 5.50 5.21 4.37
N VAL A 107 5.66 5.98 5.44
CA VAL A 107 6.57 5.67 6.54
C VAL A 107 5.80 5.83 7.84
N GLN A 108 5.85 4.83 8.69
CA GLN A 108 5.23 4.86 10.01
C GLN A 108 6.26 4.48 11.07
N THR A 109 6.24 5.20 12.17
CA THR A 109 6.95 4.81 13.40
C THR A 109 5.96 4.75 14.55
N ALA A 110 6.17 3.80 15.45
CA ALA A 110 5.38 3.65 16.66
C ALA A 110 6.28 3.21 17.81
N TYR A 111 5.86 3.53 19.03
CA TYR A 111 6.60 3.17 20.21
C TYR A 111 5.66 2.73 21.32
N ARG A 112 5.81 1.50 21.79
CA ARG A 112 5.06 1.00 22.96
C ARG A 112 5.69 1.53 24.22
N LEU A 113 4.89 2.26 25.01
CA LEU A 113 5.38 2.93 26.22
C LEU A 113 5.74 1.90 27.30
N PRO A 114 6.97 1.87 27.84
CA PRO A 114 7.39 0.87 28.83
C PRO A 114 6.55 0.90 30.11
N TRP A 115 6.20 2.10 30.59
CA TRP A 115 5.43 2.29 31.82
C TRP A 115 3.92 2.16 31.62
N PHE A 116 3.46 2.32 30.39
CA PHE A 116 2.06 2.22 29.99
C PHE A 116 1.94 1.27 28.80
N ASN A 117 2.27 0.00 29.01
CA ASN A 117 2.43 -1.02 27.98
C ASN A 117 1.19 -1.26 27.09
N LYS A 118 0.01 -0.78 27.52
CA LYS A 118 -1.22 -0.78 26.71
C LYS A 118 -1.29 0.37 25.70
N TRP A 119 -0.42 1.37 25.83
CA TRP A 119 -0.43 2.57 24.99
C TRP A 119 0.70 2.53 23.98
N LYS A 120 0.35 2.80 22.70
CA LYS A 120 1.30 2.85 21.59
C LYS A 120 1.01 4.07 20.72
N PRO A 121 1.63 5.25 20.98
CA PRO A 121 1.64 6.37 20.08
C PRO A 121 2.34 5.99 18.78
N TYR A 122 1.91 6.61 17.68
CA TYR A 122 2.49 6.43 16.35
C TYR A 122 2.32 7.67 15.49
N TYR A 123 3.18 7.76 14.50
CA TYR A 123 3.12 8.77 13.46
C TYR A 123 3.31 8.09 12.11
N ARG A 124 2.50 8.49 11.11
CA ARG A 124 2.60 8.08 9.71
C ARG A 124 2.62 9.29 8.81
N PHE A 125 3.53 9.29 7.86
CA PHE A 125 3.47 10.14 6.68
C PHE A 125 3.21 9.27 5.46
N GLU A 126 2.33 9.71 4.57
CA GLU A 126 2.00 8.99 3.35
C GLU A 126 1.78 9.94 2.18
N GLN A 127 2.12 9.47 0.99
CA GLN A 127 1.96 10.22 -0.25
C GLN A 127 1.55 9.28 -1.38
N ILE A 128 0.62 9.75 -2.21
CA ILE A 128 0.28 9.17 -3.50
C ILE A 128 0.40 10.27 -4.55
N HIS A 129 1.15 9.99 -5.61
CA HIS A 129 1.30 10.86 -6.77
C HIS A 129 0.84 10.13 -8.03
N VAL A 130 -0.20 10.67 -8.69
CA VAL A 130 -0.72 10.18 -9.97
C VAL A 130 -0.57 11.30 -10.99
N PRO A 131 0.13 11.09 -12.13
CA PRO A 131 0.18 12.06 -13.23
C PRO A 131 -1.23 12.36 -13.76
N ARG A 132 -1.52 13.62 -14.07
CA ARG A 132 -2.82 14.00 -14.68
C ARG A 132 -3.05 13.37 -16.05
N SER A 133 -1.98 12.98 -16.72
CA SER A 133 -1.98 12.30 -18.02
C SER A 133 -2.19 10.79 -17.92
N ASP A 134 -2.12 10.17 -16.73
CA ASP A 134 -2.40 8.75 -16.54
C ASP A 134 -3.92 8.48 -16.71
N ALA A 135 -4.31 8.01 -17.89
CA ALA A 135 -5.71 7.77 -18.21
C ALA A 135 -6.35 6.65 -17.38
N ILE A 136 -5.53 5.78 -16.78
CA ILE A 136 -6.00 4.65 -15.96
C ILE A 136 -6.32 5.12 -14.54
N PHE A 137 -5.39 5.83 -13.89
CA PHE A 137 -5.52 6.14 -12.45
C PHE A 137 -6.10 7.52 -12.14
N ARG A 138 -6.00 8.51 -13.05
CA ARG A 138 -6.39 9.90 -12.76
C ARG A 138 -7.81 10.09 -12.20
N SER A 139 -8.74 9.20 -12.58
CA SER A 139 -10.15 9.29 -12.19
C SER A 139 -10.51 8.43 -10.97
N VAL A 140 -9.65 7.48 -10.59
CA VAL A 140 -9.95 6.50 -9.53
C VAL A 140 -9.00 6.57 -8.35
N VAL A 141 -7.79 7.12 -8.53
CA VAL A 141 -6.78 7.23 -7.47
C VAL A 141 -6.46 8.72 -7.23
N PRO A 142 -6.80 9.25 -6.05
CA PRO A 142 -6.49 10.64 -5.72
C PRO A 142 -4.99 10.83 -5.49
N THR A 143 -4.45 11.95 -5.98
CA THR A 143 -3.12 12.41 -5.55
C THR A 143 -3.27 13.13 -4.22
N PHE A 144 -2.50 12.69 -3.23
CA PHE A 144 -2.47 13.36 -1.93
C PHE A 144 -1.14 13.17 -1.21
N SER A 145 -0.88 14.00 -0.22
CA SER A 145 0.15 13.82 0.79
C SER A 145 -0.38 14.21 2.15
N GLY A 146 0.03 13.52 3.19
CA GLY A 146 -0.46 13.86 4.50
C GLY A 146 0.15 13.07 5.64
N SER A 147 -0.24 13.48 6.83
CA SER A 147 0.25 12.95 8.09
C SER A 147 -0.91 12.44 8.95
N THR A 148 -0.64 11.37 9.66
CA THR A 148 -1.48 10.85 10.73
C THR A 148 -0.64 10.79 12.00
N ALA A 149 -1.10 11.44 13.06
CA ALA A 149 -0.60 11.25 14.42
C ALA A 149 -1.68 10.53 15.22
N GLY A 150 -1.33 9.44 15.89
CA GLY A 150 -2.33 8.63 16.57
C GLY A 150 -1.80 7.95 17.82
N ILE A 151 -2.74 7.41 18.58
CA ILE A 151 -2.46 6.58 19.73
C ILE A 151 -3.35 5.34 19.69
N ARG A 152 -2.73 4.19 19.92
CA ARG A 152 -3.42 2.91 20.09
C ARG A 152 -3.44 2.55 21.58
N TYR A 153 -4.59 2.09 22.06
CA TYR A 153 -4.80 1.58 23.38
C TYR A 153 -5.32 0.14 23.32
N ASP A 154 -4.51 -0.81 23.80
CA ASP A 154 -4.86 -2.23 23.86
C ASP A 154 -5.56 -2.51 25.20
N PHE A 155 -6.90 -2.38 25.26
CA PHE A 155 -7.65 -2.56 26.49
C PHE A 155 -7.86 -4.04 26.85
N ALA A 156 -7.78 -4.95 25.85
CA ALA A 156 -7.78 -6.40 26.05
C ALA A 156 -6.81 -7.08 25.07
N SER A 157 -6.48 -8.35 25.30
CA SER A 157 -5.62 -9.13 24.39
C SER A 157 -6.21 -9.30 22.98
N PHE A 158 -7.54 -9.24 22.91
CA PHE A 158 -8.32 -9.41 21.67
C PHE A 158 -8.92 -8.10 21.15
N ALA A 159 -8.68 -6.94 21.82
CA ALA A 159 -9.34 -5.70 21.47
C ALA A 159 -8.45 -4.46 21.66
N ALA A 160 -8.51 -3.57 20.68
CA ALA A 160 -7.76 -2.32 20.67
C ALA A 160 -8.62 -1.14 20.20
N PHE A 161 -8.36 0.02 20.76
CA PHE A 161 -8.91 1.30 20.34
C PHE A 161 -7.81 2.17 19.76
N LYS A 162 -8.11 2.91 18.68
CA LYS A 162 -7.24 3.91 18.08
C LYS A 162 -7.93 5.26 18.02
N LEU A 163 -7.18 6.29 18.32
CA LEU A 163 -7.57 7.68 18.09
C LEU A 163 -6.50 8.31 17.21
N GLU A 164 -6.91 8.96 16.13
CA GLU A 164 -6.03 9.53 15.12
C GLU A 164 -6.42 10.96 14.78
N TYR A 165 -5.46 11.84 14.66
CA TYR A 165 -5.59 13.11 13.96
C TYR A 165 -4.96 12.97 12.59
N ARG A 166 -5.71 13.30 11.54
CA ARG A 166 -5.28 13.22 10.14
C ARG A 166 -5.31 14.58 9.49
N ASN A 167 -4.23 14.88 8.75
CA ASN A 167 -4.15 16.06 7.90
C ASN A 167 -3.66 15.64 6.53
N TYR A 168 -4.54 15.62 5.51
CA TYR A 168 -4.26 15.21 4.15
C TYR A 168 -4.58 16.30 3.16
N MET A 169 -3.57 16.79 2.48
CA MET A 169 -3.71 17.71 1.34
C MET A 169 -3.95 16.87 0.08
N ARG A 170 -5.07 17.07 -0.59
CA ARG A 170 -5.47 16.34 -1.79
C ARG A 170 -5.46 17.28 -3.00
N ARG A 171 -4.96 16.77 -4.13
CA ARG A 171 -5.04 17.54 -5.38
C ARG A 171 -6.49 17.65 -5.82
N ASP A 172 -6.90 18.87 -6.18
CA ASP A 172 -8.24 19.19 -6.74
C ASP A 172 -9.43 18.79 -5.84
N LEU A 173 -9.19 18.52 -4.55
CA LEU A 173 -10.18 18.13 -3.56
C LEU A 173 -9.93 18.87 -2.23
N PRO A 174 -10.94 19.06 -1.39
CA PRO A 174 -10.75 19.65 -0.06
C PRO A 174 -9.75 18.87 0.79
N THR A 175 -8.96 19.58 1.58
CA THR A 175 -8.07 18.98 2.58
C THR A 175 -8.90 18.20 3.61
N ILE A 176 -8.47 17.00 3.94
CA ILE A 176 -9.01 16.27 5.09
C ILE A 176 -8.24 16.73 6.33
N ASN A 177 -8.97 17.25 7.30
CA ASN A 177 -8.42 17.65 8.58
C ASN A 177 -9.43 17.26 9.66
N GLY A 178 -9.08 16.30 10.52
CA GLY A 178 -10.03 15.78 11.49
C GLY A 178 -9.50 14.71 12.40
N VAL A 179 -10.32 14.38 13.40
CA VAL A 179 -10.10 13.31 14.36
C VAL A 179 -10.92 12.09 13.95
N PHE A 180 -10.27 10.93 13.98
CA PHE A 180 -10.86 9.64 13.63
C PHE A 180 -10.64 8.66 14.77
N SER A 181 -11.61 7.78 14.98
CA SER A 181 -11.50 6.69 15.95
C SER A 181 -11.84 5.34 15.30
N GLN A 182 -11.20 4.30 15.79
CA GLN A 182 -11.41 2.93 15.35
C GLN A 182 -11.31 1.98 16.54
N THR A 183 -12.24 1.03 16.62
CA THR A 183 -12.14 -0.12 17.53
C THR A 183 -11.97 -1.38 16.70
N SER A 184 -11.04 -2.25 17.09
CA SER A 184 -10.72 -3.50 16.42
C SER A 184 -10.82 -4.66 17.42
N PHE A 185 -11.36 -5.78 16.96
CA PHE A 185 -11.48 -7.02 17.72
C PHE A 185 -10.85 -8.17 16.91
N THR A 186 -10.23 -9.13 17.62
CA THR A 186 -9.72 -10.38 17.03
C THR A 186 -10.47 -11.54 17.70
N PHE A 187 -11.01 -12.45 16.89
CA PHE A 187 -11.74 -13.62 17.34
C PHE A 187 -10.97 -14.90 17.02
#